data_9ddecd2ef2c21597d1e3d06a4c185b84
#
_entry.id   9ddecd2ef2c21597d1e3d06a4c185b84
#
_cell.length_a   1.000
_cell.length_b   1.000
_cell.length_c   1.000
_cell.angle_alpha   90.00
_cell.angle_beta   90.00
_cell.angle_gamma   90.00
#
_symmetry.space_group_name_H-M   'P 1'
#
loop_
_entity.id
_entity.type
_entity.pdbx_description
1 polymer ?
#
loop_
_entity_poly.entity_id
_entity_poly.type
_entity_poly.pdbx_seq_one_letter_code
_entity_poly.pdbx_strand_id
1 'polypeptide(L)'
;MGNIKEPLVFTEWHHGALFQAMVNLFEKRLGGMVFAPVGFDWQKEGYWRLSSNPETIKQYLDPASCFPGSDGWLYYYDPAELRVQRRITLEQFKEMEFDIILCTLQQHENSFWEIWKKYQPKAKYIRLTGNWGEQINWSLFSNYIDTTGLYQPPATHNSVIINQEFPLEYFYYSEPTNHKRIANFMNLLRESPAIQIWEMLKGAMPDFDFKMYGARGDDGNITGLDKLSQAMRDSAFFFHVKHHGEGFGHVIHNAYAVGRPVITLFEHYRGKLASRFLINDYSAILIDDYDLSTLVKKIRFWSEPKNHKKMCENARDLFKKYVNFDEDERKVREFIKKLK
;
A
#
# COMPACT_ATOMS: atom_id res chain seq x y z
N MET A 1 32.32 7.67 3.60
CA MET A 1 31.02 7.47 2.92
C MET A 1 30.29 8.81 2.97
N GLY A 2 29.93 9.37 1.81
CA GLY A 2 29.19 10.65 1.76
C GLY A 2 27.80 10.50 2.38
N ASN A 3 27.40 11.51 3.14
CA ASN A 3 26.07 11.56 3.75
C ASN A 3 25.09 11.91 2.61
N ILE A 4 24.28 10.93 2.16
CA ILE A 4 23.26 11.16 1.12
C ILE A 4 22.16 12.02 1.78
N LYS A 5 22.16 13.33 1.47
CA LYS A 5 21.20 14.28 2.10
C LYS A 5 19.89 14.39 1.33
N GLU A 6 19.95 14.39 0.02
CA GLU A 6 18.81 14.57 -0.90
C GLU A 6 18.91 13.49 -1.98
N PRO A 7 18.50 12.23 -1.69
CA PRO A 7 18.81 11.11 -2.55
C PRO A 7 18.12 11.20 -3.91
N LEU A 8 18.89 10.90 -4.97
CA LEU A 8 18.37 10.67 -6.30
C LEU A 8 17.98 9.19 -6.41
N VAL A 9 16.69 8.92 -6.51
CA VAL A 9 16.12 7.56 -6.40
C VAL A 9 15.45 7.16 -7.70
N PHE A 10 15.76 5.96 -8.19
CA PHE A 10 14.99 5.31 -9.24
C PHE A 10 14.22 4.11 -8.69
N THR A 11 12.99 3.94 -9.12
CA THR A 11 12.18 2.77 -8.81
C THR A 11 11.31 2.38 -10.00
N GLU A 12 11.16 1.08 -10.25
CA GLU A 12 10.12 0.65 -11.16
C GLU A 12 8.74 0.96 -10.55
N TRP A 13 7.81 1.34 -11.41
CA TRP A 13 6.42 1.45 -11.02
C TRP A 13 5.79 0.06 -11.01
N HIS A 14 5.20 -0.33 -9.89
CA HIS A 14 4.49 -1.61 -9.78
C HIS A 14 3.08 -1.45 -9.21
N HIS A 15 2.99 -0.81 -8.05
CA HIS A 15 1.73 -0.66 -7.33
C HIS A 15 1.61 0.80 -6.88
N GLY A 16 0.54 1.48 -7.30
CA GLY A 16 0.39 2.92 -7.11
C GLY A 16 0.62 3.36 -5.66
N ALA A 17 -0.05 2.73 -4.71
CA ALA A 17 0.06 3.09 -3.31
C ALA A 17 1.48 2.86 -2.73
N LEU A 18 2.16 1.78 -3.09
CA LEU A 18 3.55 1.52 -2.66
C LEU A 18 4.51 2.53 -3.28
N PHE A 19 4.37 2.78 -4.60
CA PHE A 19 5.16 3.81 -5.28
C PHE A 19 4.96 5.18 -4.61
N GLN A 20 3.71 5.55 -4.32
CA GLN A 20 3.40 6.82 -3.69
C GLN A 20 3.96 6.94 -2.27
N ALA A 21 3.96 5.85 -1.51
CA ALA A 21 4.61 5.81 -0.20
C ALA A 21 6.11 6.09 -0.31
N MET A 22 6.78 5.58 -1.35
CA MET A 22 8.20 5.87 -1.60
C MET A 22 8.43 7.30 -2.05
N VAL A 23 7.55 7.88 -2.88
CA VAL A 23 7.60 9.30 -3.22
C VAL A 23 7.44 10.17 -1.96
N ASN A 24 6.48 9.85 -1.09
CA ASN A 24 6.30 10.57 0.18
C ASN A 24 7.57 10.50 1.04
N LEU A 25 8.14 9.32 1.18
CA LEU A 25 9.34 9.11 2.00
C LEU A 25 10.55 9.84 1.41
N PHE A 26 10.92 9.54 0.16
CA PHE A 26 12.17 10.01 -0.41
C PHE A 26 12.12 11.47 -0.89
N GLU A 27 10.99 11.95 -1.40
CA GLU A 27 10.87 13.35 -1.81
C GLU A 27 10.44 14.26 -0.68
N LYS A 28 9.24 14.03 -0.10
CA LYS A 28 8.67 14.97 0.86
C LYS A 28 9.43 15.01 2.18
N ARG A 29 9.87 13.84 2.67
CA ARG A 29 10.52 13.74 3.98
C ARG A 29 12.03 13.83 3.90
N LEU A 30 12.64 13.20 2.91
CA LEU A 30 14.10 13.16 2.78
C LEU A 30 14.65 14.26 1.86
N GLY A 31 13.81 14.99 1.12
CA GLY A 31 14.19 16.10 0.26
C GLY A 31 14.81 15.68 -1.08
N GLY A 32 14.75 14.39 -1.41
CA GLY A 32 15.29 13.83 -2.64
C GLY A 32 14.35 13.93 -3.84
N MET A 33 14.65 13.16 -4.88
CA MET A 33 13.81 13.03 -6.08
C MET A 33 13.61 11.58 -6.43
N VAL A 34 12.37 11.18 -6.76
CA VAL A 34 12.02 9.81 -7.17
C VAL A 34 11.61 9.81 -8.63
N PHE A 35 12.21 8.92 -9.41
CA PHE A 35 11.96 8.74 -10.82
C PHE A 35 11.43 7.34 -11.12
N ALA A 36 10.49 7.27 -12.07
CA ALA A 36 9.97 6.04 -12.62
C ALA A 36 10.14 6.02 -14.14
N PRO A 37 10.13 4.86 -14.78
CA PRO A 37 10.38 4.74 -16.22
C PRO A 37 9.24 5.30 -17.06
N VAL A 38 9.60 5.84 -18.25
CA VAL A 38 8.71 6.18 -19.35
C VAL A 38 9.40 5.90 -20.68
N GLY A 39 8.62 5.55 -21.70
CA GLY A 39 9.12 5.23 -23.03
C GLY A 39 9.24 3.73 -23.30
N PHE A 40 8.98 3.37 -24.56
CA PHE A 40 8.93 1.95 -24.95
C PHE A 40 10.30 1.29 -25.09
N ASP A 41 11.40 2.04 -25.01
CA ASP A 41 12.75 1.47 -25.01
C ASP A 41 13.05 0.63 -23.76
N TRP A 42 12.40 0.94 -22.65
CA TRP A 42 12.46 0.11 -21.46
C TRP A 42 11.95 -1.32 -21.70
N GLN A 43 11.02 -1.50 -22.63
CA GLN A 43 10.50 -2.81 -23.02
C GLN A 43 11.55 -3.66 -23.71
N LYS A 44 12.38 -3.05 -24.56
CA LYS A 44 13.46 -3.73 -25.27
C LYS A 44 14.49 -4.30 -24.30
N GLU A 45 14.71 -3.63 -23.17
CA GLU A 45 15.56 -4.10 -22.07
C GLU A 45 14.84 -5.12 -21.15
N GLY A 46 13.62 -5.53 -21.46
CA GLY A 46 12.89 -6.57 -20.71
C GLY A 46 11.96 -6.06 -19.61
N TYR A 47 11.77 -4.74 -19.48
CA TYR A 47 10.86 -4.16 -18.49
C TYR A 47 9.40 -4.66 -18.57
N TRP A 48 9.00 -5.15 -19.71
CA TRP A 48 7.67 -5.72 -19.94
C TRP A 48 7.32 -7.01 -19.23
N ARG A 49 8.32 -7.77 -18.92
CA ARG A 49 8.10 -9.08 -18.28
C ARG A 49 7.55 -8.94 -16.87
N LEU A 50 7.23 -7.70 -16.50
CA LEU A 50 7.00 -7.25 -15.16
C LEU A 50 5.56 -7.18 -14.72
N SER A 51 4.62 -7.17 -15.62
CA SER A 51 3.21 -7.09 -15.26
C SER A 51 2.42 -8.23 -15.86
N SER A 52 1.53 -8.77 -15.05
CA SER A 52 0.44 -9.63 -15.50
C SER A 52 -0.59 -8.89 -16.37
N ASN A 53 -0.51 -7.54 -16.46
CA ASN A 53 -1.40 -6.72 -17.27
C ASN A 53 -0.63 -5.81 -18.24
N PRO A 54 -0.42 -6.26 -19.51
CA PRO A 54 0.27 -5.49 -20.54
C PRO A 54 -0.34 -4.11 -20.84
N GLU A 55 -1.64 -3.98 -20.74
CA GLU A 55 -2.36 -2.73 -21.00
C GLU A 55 -1.98 -1.65 -19.95
N THR A 56 -1.94 -2.03 -18.69
CA THR A 56 -1.55 -1.13 -17.62
C THR A 56 -0.12 -0.62 -17.81
N ILE A 57 0.82 -1.51 -18.17
CA ILE A 57 2.20 -1.09 -18.41
C ILE A 57 2.31 -0.19 -19.64
N LYS A 58 1.61 -0.54 -20.70
CA LYS A 58 1.59 0.30 -21.89
C LYS A 58 1.15 1.72 -21.55
N GLN A 59 0.11 1.86 -20.74
CA GLN A 59 -0.35 3.17 -20.26
C GLN A 59 0.72 3.92 -19.47
N TYR A 60 1.45 3.24 -18.58
CA TYR A 60 2.48 3.88 -17.74
C TYR A 60 3.76 4.20 -18.49
N LEU A 61 4.11 3.44 -19.52
CA LEU A 61 5.29 3.69 -20.35
C LEU A 61 5.02 4.63 -21.51
N ASP A 62 3.77 4.93 -21.84
CA ASP A 62 3.43 5.79 -22.96
C ASP A 62 3.85 7.25 -22.69
N PRO A 63 4.82 7.79 -23.44
CA PRO A 63 5.21 9.19 -23.29
C PRO A 63 4.05 10.18 -23.52
N ALA A 64 3.04 9.80 -24.32
CA ALA A 64 1.87 10.63 -24.57
C ALA A 64 0.99 10.80 -23.32
N SER A 65 1.14 9.95 -22.30
CA SER A 65 0.46 10.11 -21.02
C SER A 65 1.14 11.12 -20.09
N CYS A 66 2.33 11.63 -20.48
CA CYS A 66 3.14 12.54 -19.70
C CYS A 66 3.09 13.97 -20.26
N PHE A 67 3.42 14.92 -19.41
CA PHE A 67 3.59 16.32 -19.76
C PHE A 67 4.95 16.85 -19.30
N PRO A 68 5.56 17.82 -20.03
CA PRO A 68 6.83 18.40 -19.62
C PRO A 68 6.65 19.34 -18.42
N GLY A 69 7.55 19.26 -17.45
CA GLY A 69 7.67 20.23 -16.37
C GLY A 69 8.58 21.39 -16.74
N SER A 70 8.50 22.48 -15.99
CA SER A 70 9.37 23.65 -16.15
C SER A 70 10.84 23.37 -15.79
N ASP A 71 11.10 22.29 -15.07
CA ASP A 71 12.43 21.81 -14.66
C ASP A 71 13.07 20.84 -15.67
N GLY A 72 12.39 20.63 -16.82
CA GLY A 72 12.88 19.76 -17.89
C GLY A 72 12.57 18.27 -17.73
N TRP A 73 11.91 17.89 -16.65
CA TRP A 73 11.48 16.51 -16.45
C TRP A 73 10.12 16.23 -17.08
N LEU A 74 9.85 14.96 -17.38
CA LEU A 74 8.51 14.48 -17.73
C LEU A 74 7.75 14.13 -16.47
N TYR A 75 6.46 14.43 -16.47
CA TYR A 75 5.55 14.17 -15.37
C TYR A 75 4.34 13.38 -15.83
N TYR A 76 3.97 12.39 -15.04
CA TYR A 76 2.72 11.66 -15.16
C TYR A 76 1.76 12.07 -14.04
N TYR A 77 0.53 12.41 -14.36
CA TYR A 77 -0.51 12.62 -13.35
C TYR A 77 -1.22 11.31 -13.06
N ASP A 78 -1.13 10.83 -11.84
CA ASP A 78 -1.86 9.66 -11.35
C ASP A 78 -3.21 10.11 -10.75
N PRO A 79 -4.35 9.86 -11.45
CA PRO A 79 -5.66 10.29 -10.96
C PRO A 79 -6.15 9.47 -9.76
N ALA A 80 -5.64 8.27 -9.54
CA ALA A 80 -5.99 7.46 -8.38
C ALA A 80 -5.36 8.02 -7.10
N GLU A 81 -4.10 8.45 -7.19
CA GLU A 81 -3.33 8.99 -6.08
C GLU A 81 -3.38 10.53 -6.01
N LEU A 82 -4.05 11.19 -6.95
CA LEU A 82 -4.16 12.66 -7.09
C LEU A 82 -2.81 13.37 -7.07
N ARG A 83 -1.80 12.80 -7.75
CA ARG A 83 -0.41 13.27 -7.69
C ARG A 83 0.32 13.18 -9.02
N VAL A 84 1.34 14.01 -9.14
CA VAL A 84 2.30 13.94 -10.23
C VAL A 84 3.52 13.10 -9.83
N GLN A 85 4.05 12.37 -10.80
CA GLN A 85 5.20 11.49 -10.64
C GLN A 85 6.23 11.85 -11.71
N ARG A 86 7.52 11.99 -11.34
CA ARG A 86 8.60 12.21 -12.30
C ARG A 86 8.88 10.96 -13.10
N ARG A 87 9.07 11.14 -14.39
CA ARG A 87 9.34 10.07 -15.34
C ARG A 87 10.61 10.32 -16.11
N ILE A 88 11.36 9.28 -16.39
CA ILE A 88 12.57 9.34 -17.20
C ILE A 88 12.62 8.27 -18.28
N THR A 89 13.21 8.62 -19.41
CA THR A 89 13.52 7.69 -20.49
C THR A 89 14.68 6.77 -20.12
N LEU A 90 14.85 5.70 -20.87
CA LEU A 90 16.00 4.81 -20.69
C LEU A 90 17.33 5.54 -20.94
N GLU A 91 17.38 6.46 -21.90
CA GLU A 91 18.59 7.25 -22.18
C GLU A 91 18.93 8.14 -21.00
N GLN A 92 17.98 8.89 -20.43
CA GLN A 92 18.19 9.67 -19.22
C GLN A 92 18.67 8.81 -18.06
N PHE A 93 18.09 7.61 -17.88
CA PHE A 93 18.54 6.69 -16.85
C PHE A 93 19.99 6.25 -17.01
N LYS A 94 20.45 6.05 -18.25
CA LYS A 94 21.84 5.69 -18.54
C LYS A 94 22.83 6.83 -18.27
N GLU A 95 22.40 8.07 -18.48
CA GLU A 95 23.23 9.28 -18.34
C GLU A 95 23.28 9.82 -16.90
N MET A 96 22.23 9.58 -16.11
CA MET A 96 22.16 10.02 -14.72
C MET A 96 22.94 9.08 -13.80
N GLU A 97 23.43 9.61 -12.68
CA GLU A 97 23.96 8.81 -11.57
C GLU A 97 22.95 8.80 -10.42
N PHE A 98 22.34 7.65 -10.15
CA PHE A 98 21.41 7.49 -9.03
C PHE A 98 22.15 7.09 -7.75
N ASP A 99 21.72 7.67 -6.63
CA ASP A 99 22.21 7.26 -5.31
C ASP A 99 21.59 5.92 -4.90
N ILE A 100 20.30 5.74 -5.20
CA ILE A 100 19.49 4.60 -4.74
C ILE A 100 18.66 4.04 -5.90
N ILE A 101 18.69 2.73 -6.03
CA ILE A 101 17.75 1.95 -6.85
C ILE A 101 16.86 1.13 -5.92
N LEU A 102 15.54 1.35 -5.99
CA LEU A 102 14.55 0.57 -5.24
C LEU A 102 14.01 -0.55 -6.12
N CYS A 103 14.19 -1.78 -5.69
CA CYS A 103 13.57 -2.96 -6.30
C CYS A 103 12.31 -3.34 -5.51
N THR A 104 11.14 -3.20 -6.13
CA THR A 104 9.85 -3.45 -5.49
C THR A 104 9.22 -4.78 -5.87
N LEU A 105 9.77 -5.48 -6.89
CA LEU A 105 9.18 -6.67 -7.45
C LEU A 105 10.09 -7.89 -7.39
N GLN A 106 9.57 -8.94 -6.77
CA GLN A 106 10.20 -10.24 -6.70
C GLN A 106 10.52 -10.85 -8.07
N GLN A 107 9.60 -10.75 -9.00
CA GLN A 107 9.70 -11.39 -10.32
C GLN A 107 10.83 -10.83 -11.17
N HIS A 108 11.42 -9.73 -10.76
CA HIS A 108 12.37 -8.94 -11.54
C HIS A 108 13.76 -8.86 -10.94
N GLU A 109 13.93 -9.42 -9.76
CA GLU A 109 15.22 -9.43 -9.08
C GLU A 109 16.35 -9.89 -10.01
N ASN A 110 16.09 -10.88 -10.87
CA ASN A 110 17.12 -11.42 -11.75
C ASN A 110 17.27 -10.64 -13.07
N SER A 111 16.17 -10.21 -13.72
CA SER A 111 16.26 -9.58 -15.04
C SER A 111 16.64 -8.09 -15.00
N PHE A 112 16.18 -7.36 -13.98
CA PHE A 112 16.53 -5.94 -13.81
C PHE A 112 17.85 -5.73 -13.11
N TRP A 113 18.22 -6.61 -12.23
CA TRP A 113 19.50 -6.55 -11.55
C TRP A 113 20.66 -6.36 -12.52
N GLU A 114 20.70 -7.15 -13.58
CA GLU A 114 21.73 -7.07 -14.61
C GLU A 114 21.71 -5.73 -15.36
N ILE A 115 20.51 -5.24 -15.71
CA ILE A 115 20.32 -3.96 -16.39
C ILE A 115 20.75 -2.80 -15.50
N TRP A 116 20.28 -2.80 -14.24
CA TRP A 116 20.63 -1.73 -13.31
C TRP A 116 22.11 -1.71 -12.98
N LYS A 117 22.71 -2.86 -12.71
CA LYS A 117 24.15 -3.00 -12.47
C LYS A 117 24.99 -2.55 -13.66
N LYS A 118 24.53 -2.79 -14.86
CA LYS A 118 25.20 -2.36 -16.09
C LYS A 118 25.27 -0.84 -16.20
N TYR A 119 24.16 -0.15 -15.94
CA TYR A 119 24.05 1.30 -16.15
C TYR A 119 24.25 2.13 -14.88
N GLN A 120 23.99 1.55 -13.70
CA GLN A 120 24.07 2.24 -12.39
C GLN A 120 24.97 1.48 -11.40
N PRO A 121 26.24 1.17 -11.76
CA PRO A 121 27.09 0.28 -10.94
C PRO A 121 27.46 0.88 -9.58
N LYS A 122 27.33 2.19 -9.40
CA LYS A 122 27.66 2.90 -8.15
C LYS A 122 26.46 3.06 -7.22
N ALA A 123 25.23 2.90 -7.72
CA ALA A 123 24.02 3.07 -6.93
C ALA A 123 23.94 2.08 -5.78
N LYS A 124 23.27 2.46 -4.69
CA LYS A 124 22.91 1.56 -3.59
C LYS A 124 21.58 0.90 -3.89
N TYR A 125 21.57 -0.41 -3.82
CA TYR A 125 20.40 -1.21 -4.17
C TYR A 125 19.64 -1.58 -2.91
N ILE A 126 18.34 -1.28 -2.90
CA ILE A 126 17.46 -1.59 -1.78
C ILE A 126 16.32 -2.47 -2.30
N ARG A 127 16.13 -3.62 -1.66
CA ARG A 127 14.93 -4.43 -1.86
C ARG A 127 13.81 -3.90 -0.97
N LEU A 128 12.69 -3.55 -1.57
CA LEU A 128 11.49 -3.11 -0.87
C LEU A 128 10.42 -4.20 -0.97
N THR A 129 9.89 -4.63 0.17
CA THR A 129 8.78 -5.59 0.24
C THR A 129 7.49 -4.91 0.64
N GLY A 130 6.40 -5.30 0.01
CA GLY A 130 5.06 -4.75 0.27
C GLY A 130 3.96 -5.79 0.15
N ASN A 131 4.27 -6.98 -0.40
CA ASN A 131 3.30 -8.04 -0.63
C ASN A 131 3.52 -9.22 0.32
N TRP A 132 2.50 -10.07 0.42
CA TRP A 132 2.57 -11.34 1.08
C TRP A 132 3.16 -12.40 0.14
N GLY A 133 3.93 -13.35 0.71
CA GLY A 133 4.45 -14.51 -0.02
C GLY A 133 5.59 -14.20 -1.00
N GLU A 134 6.24 -13.05 -0.87
CA GLU A 134 7.40 -12.74 -1.68
C GLU A 134 8.56 -13.70 -1.35
N GLN A 135 9.12 -14.32 -2.39
CA GLN A 135 10.37 -15.07 -2.27
C GLN A 135 11.53 -14.11 -2.52
N ILE A 136 12.39 -13.95 -1.55
CA ILE A 136 13.46 -12.97 -1.60
C ILE A 136 14.78 -13.66 -1.84
N ASN A 137 15.49 -13.22 -2.88
CA ASN A 137 16.85 -13.63 -3.09
C ASN A 137 17.81 -12.77 -2.25
N TRP A 138 18.06 -13.21 -1.02
CA TRP A 138 18.92 -12.50 -0.06
C TRP A 138 20.36 -12.29 -0.53
N SER A 139 20.82 -13.03 -1.54
CA SER A 139 22.17 -12.85 -2.08
C SER A 139 22.33 -11.65 -2.99
N LEU A 140 21.22 -11.12 -3.55
CA LEU A 140 21.27 -9.98 -4.47
C LEU A 140 21.30 -8.62 -3.78
N PHE A 141 20.68 -8.53 -2.60
CA PHE A 141 20.53 -7.24 -1.91
C PHE A 141 21.11 -7.29 -0.51
N SER A 142 21.92 -6.29 -0.16
CA SER A 142 22.44 -6.12 1.20
C SER A 142 21.63 -5.13 2.04
N ASN A 143 20.67 -4.42 1.39
CA ASN A 143 19.84 -3.40 2.02
C ASN A 143 18.36 -3.71 1.80
N TYR A 144 17.55 -3.49 2.84
CA TYR A 144 16.19 -3.97 2.88
C TYR A 144 15.24 -2.99 3.54
N ILE A 145 14.12 -2.70 2.89
CA ILE A 145 12.98 -2.01 3.50
C ILE A 145 11.79 -2.98 3.49
N ASP A 146 11.30 -3.34 4.66
CA ASP A 146 10.09 -4.14 4.82
C ASP A 146 8.93 -3.25 5.26
N THR A 147 7.83 -3.31 4.51
CA THR A 147 6.59 -2.60 4.86
C THR A 147 5.48 -3.55 5.31
N THR A 148 5.80 -4.82 5.46
CA THR A 148 4.81 -5.84 5.88
C THR A 148 4.96 -6.30 7.32
N GLY A 149 6.19 -6.32 7.83
CA GLY A 149 6.56 -6.93 9.11
C GLY A 149 6.81 -8.43 9.03
N LEU A 150 6.74 -9.04 7.83
CA LEU A 150 6.83 -10.50 7.66
C LEU A 150 8.25 -11.00 7.45
N TYR A 151 9.11 -10.18 6.89
CA TYR A 151 10.40 -10.64 6.40
C TYR A 151 11.50 -10.39 7.42
N GLN A 152 12.33 -11.42 7.63
CA GLN A 152 13.49 -11.35 8.53
C GLN A 152 14.76 -11.52 7.69
N PRO A 153 15.42 -10.43 7.31
CA PRO A 153 16.67 -10.52 6.58
C PRO A 153 17.78 -11.13 7.45
N PRO A 154 18.80 -11.76 6.82
CA PRO A 154 19.98 -12.21 7.55
C PRO A 154 20.61 -11.07 8.36
N ALA A 155 21.21 -11.38 9.52
CA ALA A 155 21.81 -10.39 10.41
C ALA A 155 22.94 -9.55 9.76
N THR A 156 23.50 -10.04 8.66
CA THR A 156 24.50 -9.32 7.87
C THR A 156 23.93 -8.21 6.99
N HIS A 157 22.59 -8.14 6.84
CA HIS A 157 21.93 -7.17 6.01
C HIS A 157 21.57 -5.92 6.80
N ASN A 158 21.59 -4.78 6.11
CA ASN A 158 21.03 -3.54 6.63
C ASN A 158 19.53 -3.53 6.35
N SER A 159 18.68 -3.43 7.37
CA SER A 159 17.25 -3.51 7.21
C SER A 159 16.49 -2.53 8.09
N VAL A 160 15.29 -2.15 7.62
CA VAL A 160 14.35 -1.32 8.35
C VAL A 160 12.92 -1.74 8.06
N ILE A 161 12.07 -1.68 9.10
CA ILE A 161 10.62 -1.90 8.96
C ILE A 161 9.92 -0.55 9.13
N ILE A 162 9.07 -0.20 8.17
CA ILE A 162 8.32 1.06 8.15
C ILE A 162 6.87 0.85 7.68
N ASN A 163 6.02 1.80 8.00
CA ASN A 163 4.69 1.87 7.41
C ASN A 163 4.76 2.54 6.02
N GLN A 164 3.85 2.15 5.12
CA GLN A 164 3.67 2.87 3.84
C GLN A 164 2.89 4.15 4.12
N GLU A 165 3.51 5.29 3.91
CA GLU A 165 2.88 6.57 4.14
C GLU A 165 1.80 6.87 3.10
N PHE A 166 0.64 7.25 3.59
CA PHE A 166 -0.49 7.73 2.79
C PHE A 166 -0.97 9.08 3.31
N PRO A 167 -1.70 9.88 2.51
CA PRO A 167 -2.02 11.27 2.84
C PRO A 167 -3.11 11.36 3.94
N LEU A 168 -2.69 11.73 5.14
CA LEU A 168 -3.59 11.88 6.29
C LEU A 168 -4.55 13.09 6.15
N GLU A 169 -4.28 14.00 5.23
CA GLU A 169 -5.20 15.07 4.84
C GLU A 169 -6.52 14.57 4.22
N TYR A 170 -6.51 13.36 3.64
CA TYR A 170 -7.70 12.65 3.16
C TYR A 170 -8.21 11.64 4.18
N PHE A 171 -7.31 10.83 4.75
CA PHE A 171 -7.64 9.76 5.69
C PHE A 171 -7.55 10.23 7.13
N TYR A 172 -8.51 11.01 7.56
CA TYR A 172 -8.60 11.54 8.94
C TYR A 172 -9.83 10.98 9.66
N TYR A 173 -9.74 10.94 10.97
CA TYR A 173 -10.85 10.55 11.82
C TYR A 173 -12.03 11.52 11.71
N SER A 174 -13.22 11.00 11.58
CA SER A 174 -14.48 11.71 11.77
C SER A 174 -15.43 10.91 12.64
N GLU A 175 -16.27 11.60 13.41
CA GLU A 175 -17.34 10.94 14.17
C GLU A 175 -18.23 10.11 13.23
N PRO A 176 -18.59 8.87 13.62
CA PRO A 176 -19.45 8.04 12.79
C PRO A 176 -20.88 8.60 12.77
N THR A 177 -21.39 8.87 11.58
CA THR A 177 -22.78 9.29 11.34
C THR A 177 -23.65 8.16 10.83
N ASN A 178 -23.05 7.13 10.24
CA ASN A 178 -23.70 5.92 9.79
C ASN A 178 -23.24 4.75 10.66
N HIS A 179 -24.18 3.98 11.19
CA HIS A 179 -23.90 2.85 12.07
C HIS A 179 -24.25 1.49 11.46
N LYS A 180 -24.80 1.47 10.23
CA LYS A 180 -25.30 0.27 9.58
C LYS A 180 -24.72 0.01 8.19
N ARG A 181 -23.83 0.87 7.67
CA ARG A 181 -23.19 0.61 6.38
C ARG A 181 -21.98 -0.30 6.57
N ILE A 182 -22.00 -1.46 5.92
CA ILE A 182 -20.84 -2.34 5.80
C ILE A 182 -20.30 -2.20 4.37
N ALA A 183 -19.06 -1.75 4.23
CA ALA A 183 -18.49 -1.53 2.92
C ALA A 183 -17.24 -2.40 2.68
N ASN A 184 -17.14 -2.91 1.47
CA ASN A 184 -15.93 -3.53 0.95
C ASN A 184 -15.20 -2.55 0.01
N PHE A 185 -13.87 -2.45 0.17
CA PHE A 185 -12.99 -1.66 -0.71
C PHE A 185 -11.93 -2.54 -1.38
N MET A 186 -12.14 -3.84 -1.40
CA MET A 186 -11.25 -4.81 -2.02
C MET A 186 -11.69 -5.05 -3.47
N ASN A 187 -10.74 -4.96 -4.40
CA ASN A 187 -10.97 -5.39 -5.77
C ASN A 187 -11.26 -6.89 -5.82
N LEU A 188 -12.12 -7.30 -6.75
CA LEU A 188 -12.40 -8.70 -7.07
C LEU A 188 -12.98 -9.53 -5.91
N LEU A 189 -13.75 -8.92 -4.98
CA LEU A 189 -14.42 -9.67 -3.91
C LEU A 189 -15.30 -10.79 -4.49
N ARG A 190 -16.00 -10.55 -5.62
CA ARG A 190 -16.85 -11.55 -6.29
C ARG A 190 -16.09 -12.80 -6.73
N GLU A 191 -14.79 -12.69 -6.98
CA GLU A 191 -13.94 -13.80 -7.40
C GLU A 191 -13.22 -14.48 -6.21
N SER A 192 -13.41 -13.94 -5.02
CA SER A 192 -12.84 -14.47 -3.79
C SER A 192 -13.80 -15.42 -3.08
N PRO A 193 -13.32 -16.47 -2.41
CA PRO A 193 -14.16 -17.28 -1.50
C PRO A 193 -14.88 -16.47 -0.43
N ALA A 194 -14.36 -15.29 -0.08
CA ALA A 194 -14.99 -14.39 0.89
C ALA A 194 -16.33 -13.82 0.45
N ILE A 195 -16.68 -13.92 -0.84
CA ILE A 195 -18.02 -13.55 -1.33
C ILE A 195 -19.12 -14.33 -0.64
N GLN A 196 -18.90 -15.58 -0.30
CA GLN A 196 -19.89 -16.42 0.39
C GLN A 196 -20.23 -15.84 1.76
N ILE A 197 -19.21 -15.40 2.53
CA ILE A 197 -19.41 -14.78 3.84
C ILE A 197 -20.15 -13.44 3.69
N TRP A 198 -19.77 -12.66 2.67
CA TRP A 198 -20.42 -11.39 2.36
C TRP A 198 -21.92 -11.57 2.07
N GLU A 199 -22.28 -12.51 1.18
CA GLU A 199 -23.69 -12.75 0.81
C GLU A 199 -24.49 -13.34 1.98
N MET A 200 -23.90 -14.21 2.81
CA MET A 200 -24.56 -14.72 4.02
C MET A 200 -24.85 -13.59 5.02
N LEU A 201 -23.89 -12.68 5.24
CA LEU A 201 -24.09 -11.51 6.11
C LEU A 201 -25.17 -10.59 5.55
N LYS A 202 -25.11 -10.29 4.25
CA LYS A 202 -26.11 -9.44 3.57
C LYS A 202 -27.52 -10.03 3.69
N GLY A 203 -27.66 -11.34 3.48
CA GLY A 203 -28.93 -12.02 3.64
C GLY A 203 -29.47 -12.05 5.08
N ALA A 204 -28.58 -12.19 6.08
CA ALA A 204 -28.93 -12.21 7.50
C ALA A 204 -29.21 -10.82 8.11
N MET A 205 -28.80 -9.74 7.43
CA MET A 205 -28.94 -8.36 7.91
C MET A 205 -29.54 -7.43 6.85
N PRO A 206 -30.80 -7.64 6.41
CA PRO A 206 -31.42 -6.87 5.33
C PRO A 206 -31.67 -5.39 5.70
N ASP A 207 -31.57 -5.05 6.98
CA ASP A 207 -31.68 -3.69 7.51
C ASP A 207 -30.34 -2.92 7.50
N PHE A 208 -29.25 -3.56 7.03
CA PHE A 208 -27.94 -2.93 6.85
C PHE A 208 -27.73 -2.53 5.37
N ASP A 209 -26.96 -1.47 5.16
CA ASP A 209 -26.57 -0.98 3.83
C ASP A 209 -25.22 -1.60 3.45
N PHE A 210 -25.23 -2.57 2.55
CA PHE A 210 -24.03 -3.25 2.07
C PHE A 210 -23.53 -2.60 0.79
N LYS A 211 -22.27 -2.12 0.79
CA LYS A 211 -21.62 -1.48 -0.34
C LYS A 211 -20.39 -2.26 -0.79
N MET A 212 -20.37 -2.67 -2.06
CA MET A 212 -19.26 -3.40 -2.67
C MET A 212 -18.55 -2.53 -3.68
N TYR A 213 -17.51 -1.81 -3.24
CA TYR A 213 -16.66 -1.00 -4.11
C TYR A 213 -15.48 -1.82 -4.64
N GLY A 214 -14.89 -1.33 -5.74
CA GLY A 214 -13.72 -1.94 -6.37
C GLY A 214 -14.05 -2.59 -7.72
N ALA A 215 -13.05 -3.14 -8.39
CA ALA A 215 -13.23 -3.79 -9.67
C ALA A 215 -14.26 -4.92 -9.57
N ARG A 216 -15.29 -4.87 -10.42
CA ARG A 216 -16.43 -5.79 -10.45
C ARG A 216 -17.30 -5.77 -9.19
N GLY A 217 -17.19 -4.75 -8.35
CA GLY A 217 -18.12 -4.52 -7.26
C GLY A 217 -19.43 -3.89 -7.75
N ASP A 218 -20.55 -4.16 -7.05
CA ASP A 218 -21.88 -3.67 -7.43
C ASP A 218 -22.00 -2.14 -7.40
N ASP A 219 -21.22 -1.50 -6.51
CA ASP A 219 -21.20 -0.04 -6.35
C ASP A 219 -20.05 0.61 -7.15
N GLY A 220 -19.33 -0.17 -7.96
CA GLY A 220 -18.32 0.31 -8.89
C GLY A 220 -16.98 0.72 -8.26
N ASN A 221 -16.10 1.23 -9.11
CA ASN A 221 -14.79 1.75 -8.68
C ASN A 221 -14.91 3.17 -8.15
N ILE A 222 -14.20 3.44 -7.07
CA ILE A 222 -13.97 4.81 -6.57
C ILE A 222 -12.60 5.26 -7.04
N THR A 223 -12.56 6.31 -7.86
CA THR A 223 -11.32 6.92 -8.32
C THR A 223 -11.09 8.24 -7.60
N GLY A 224 -9.87 8.40 -7.07
CA GLY A 224 -9.43 9.56 -6.29
C GLY A 224 -9.51 9.34 -4.78
N LEU A 225 -8.44 9.74 -4.09
CA LEU A 225 -8.30 9.55 -2.64
C LEU A 225 -9.35 10.32 -1.84
N ASP A 226 -9.78 11.47 -2.32
CA ASP A 226 -10.82 12.29 -1.73
C ASP A 226 -12.16 11.54 -1.64
N LYS A 227 -12.59 10.96 -2.78
CA LYS A 227 -13.84 10.18 -2.86
C LYS A 227 -13.73 8.86 -2.09
N LEU A 228 -12.58 8.18 -2.21
CA LEU A 228 -12.32 6.95 -1.49
C LEU A 228 -12.40 7.17 0.03
N SER A 229 -11.68 8.17 0.53
CA SER A 229 -11.66 8.48 1.95
C SER A 229 -13.03 8.95 2.47
N GLN A 230 -13.81 9.66 1.65
CA GLN A 230 -15.18 10.03 2.00
C GLN A 230 -16.08 8.79 2.11
N ALA A 231 -16.06 7.88 1.12
CA ALA A 231 -16.81 6.63 1.19
C ALA A 231 -16.41 5.76 2.41
N MET A 232 -15.13 5.80 2.75
CA MET A 232 -14.61 5.15 3.96
C MET A 232 -15.18 5.78 5.23
N ARG A 233 -15.17 7.11 5.36
CA ARG A 233 -15.77 7.81 6.53
C ARG A 233 -17.28 7.59 6.65
N ASP A 234 -17.97 7.46 5.53
CA ASP A 234 -19.42 7.24 5.49
C ASP A 234 -19.84 5.80 5.83
N SER A 235 -18.87 4.89 5.98
CA SER A 235 -19.10 3.50 6.35
C SER A 235 -19.04 3.32 7.86
N ALA A 236 -19.81 2.33 8.38
CA ALA A 236 -19.73 1.92 9.78
C ALA A 236 -18.60 0.91 9.99
N PHE A 237 -18.57 -0.11 9.14
CA PHE A 237 -17.60 -1.20 9.21
C PHE A 237 -17.02 -1.48 7.83
N PHE A 238 -15.78 -1.94 7.80
CA PHE A 238 -15.16 -2.43 6.58
C PHE A 238 -15.16 -3.96 6.60
N PHE A 239 -15.79 -4.56 5.62
CA PHE A 239 -15.59 -5.98 5.35
C PHE A 239 -14.35 -6.16 4.50
N HIS A 240 -13.30 -6.76 5.05
CA HIS A 240 -12.04 -6.91 4.34
C HIS A 240 -11.45 -8.31 4.56
N VAL A 241 -11.86 -9.25 3.73
CA VAL A 241 -11.41 -10.65 3.75
C VAL A 241 -10.78 -10.98 2.42
N LYS A 242 -9.49 -10.69 2.28
CA LYS A 242 -8.75 -10.94 1.06
C LYS A 242 -8.15 -12.34 1.05
N HIS A 243 -8.39 -13.07 -0.03
CA HIS A 243 -7.83 -14.39 -0.21
C HIS A 243 -6.30 -14.35 -0.12
N HIS A 244 -5.71 -15.25 0.68
CA HIS A 244 -4.28 -15.27 1.02
C HIS A 244 -3.74 -14.06 1.79
N GLY A 245 -4.59 -13.12 2.18
CA GLY A 245 -4.19 -11.92 2.91
C GLY A 245 -3.51 -10.88 2.02
N GLU A 246 -2.91 -9.92 2.68
CA GLU A 246 -2.17 -8.82 2.06
C GLU A 246 -0.80 -8.70 2.71
N GLY A 247 0.13 -7.97 2.08
CA GLY A 247 1.39 -7.58 2.70
C GLY A 247 1.17 -6.49 3.75
N PHE A 248 1.21 -5.23 3.31
CA PHE A 248 0.98 -4.07 4.19
C PHE A 248 -0.48 -3.94 4.65
N GLY A 249 -1.45 -4.14 3.76
CA GLY A 249 -2.87 -4.00 4.08
C GLY A 249 -3.32 -2.54 4.10
N HIS A 250 -3.20 -1.82 2.98
CA HIS A 250 -3.60 -0.42 2.87
C HIS A 250 -5.04 -0.17 3.34
N VAL A 251 -5.99 -1.02 2.96
CA VAL A 251 -7.39 -0.86 3.36
C VAL A 251 -7.55 -0.91 4.87
N ILE A 252 -6.81 -1.78 5.56
CA ILE A 252 -6.82 -1.85 7.03
C ILE A 252 -6.25 -0.56 7.63
N HIS A 253 -5.06 -0.12 7.18
CA HIS A 253 -4.45 1.10 7.69
C HIS A 253 -5.33 2.33 7.47
N ASN A 254 -5.92 2.46 6.28
CA ASN A 254 -6.84 3.55 5.96
C ASN A 254 -8.11 3.50 6.82
N ALA A 255 -8.66 2.29 7.07
CA ALA A 255 -9.81 2.10 7.95
C ALA A 255 -9.53 2.65 9.35
N TYR A 256 -8.38 2.29 9.92
CA TYR A 256 -8.00 2.73 11.25
C TYR A 256 -7.64 4.22 11.31
N ALA A 257 -7.06 4.78 10.23
CA ALA A 257 -6.84 6.22 10.12
C ALA A 257 -8.15 7.01 10.16
N VAL A 258 -9.18 6.57 9.43
CA VAL A 258 -10.51 7.20 9.47
C VAL A 258 -11.33 6.76 10.69
N GLY A 259 -10.80 5.89 11.55
CA GLY A 259 -11.43 5.42 12.77
C GLY A 259 -12.60 4.47 12.50
N ARG A 260 -12.50 3.59 11.54
CA ARG A 260 -13.54 2.60 11.25
C ARG A 260 -13.07 1.18 11.55
N PRO A 261 -13.83 0.42 12.33
CA PRO A 261 -13.51 -0.96 12.64
C PRO A 261 -13.65 -1.87 11.43
N VAL A 262 -12.90 -2.98 11.43
CA VAL A 262 -12.85 -3.92 10.33
C VAL A 262 -13.45 -5.27 10.73
N ILE A 263 -14.23 -5.87 9.84
CA ILE A 263 -14.70 -7.25 9.89
C ILE A 263 -13.77 -8.07 8.99
N THR A 264 -12.97 -8.97 9.58
CA THR A 264 -11.92 -9.66 8.84
C THR A 264 -11.52 -11.00 9.46
N LEU A 265 -10.64 -11.74 8.79
CA LEU A 265 -9.98 -12.93 9.32
C LEU A 265 -8.60 -12.54 9.89
N PHE A 266 -8.37 -12.83 11.18
CA PHE A 266 -7.09 -12.52 11.83
C PHE A 266 -5.92 -13.32 11.24
N GLU A 267 -6.16 -14.58 10.88
CA GLU A 267 -5.14 -15.45 10.28
C GLU A 267 -4.49 -14.84 9.03
N HIS A 268 -5.25 -14.06 8.25
CA HIS A 268 -4.72 -13.39 7.06
C HIS A 268 -3.70 -12.28 7.40
N TYR A 269 -3.67 -11.82 8.65
CA TYR A 269 -2.82 -10.72 9.12
C TYR A 269 -1.80 -11.10 10.18
N ARG A 270 -1.82 -12.37 10.64
CA ARG A 270 -0.90 -12.85 11.67
C ARG A 270 0.57 -12.53 11.30
N GLY A 271 1.27 -11.89 12.22
CA GLY A 271 2.67 -11.49 12.06
C GLY A 271 2.92 -10.24 11.21
N LYS A 272 1.88 -9.66 10.60
CA LYS A 272 1.99 -8.46 9.76
C LYS A 272 1.81 -7.17 10.58
N LEU A 273 2.27 -6.04 10.03
CA LEU A 273 2.08 -4.74 10.67
C LEU A 273 0.60 -4.44 10.95
N ALA A 274 -0.30 -4.81 10.05
CA ALA A 274 -1.74 -4.61 10.21
C ALA A 274 -2.35 -5.42 11.38
N SER A 275 -1.75 -6.53 11.81
CA SER A 275 -2.29 -7.34 12.91
C SER A 275 -2.38 -6.59 14.24
N ARG A 276 -1.54 -5.56 14.42
CA ARG A 276 -1.51 -4.72 15.63
C ARG A 276 -2.81 -3.95 15.87
N PHE A 277 -3.60 -3.77 14.83
CA PHE A 277 -4.88 -3.08 14.90
C PHE A 277 -6.05 -4.02 15.23
N LEU A 278 -5.92 -5.30 14.89
CA LEU A 278 -7.01 -6.26 14.85
C LEU A 278 -7.23 -6.91 16.23
N ILE A 279 -7.88 -6.18 17.14
CA ILE A 279 -8.22 -6.65 18.47
C ILE A 279 -9.72 -6.92 18.51
N ASN A 280 -10.08 -8.22 18.66
CA ASN A 280 -11.48 -8.65 18.64
C ASN A 280 -12.31 -7.98 19.72
N ASP A 281 -13.54 -7.59 19.39
CA ASP A 281 -14.47 -6.89 20.29
C ASP A 281 -13.94 -5.59 20.90
N TYR A 282 -12.89 -5.00 20.30
CA TYR A 282 -12.30 -3.74 20.73
C TYR A 282 -12.17 -2.75 19.58
N SER A 283 -11.59 -3.17 18.47
CA SER A 283 -11.34 -2.36 17.27
C SER A 283 -11.63 -3.11 15.97
N ALA A 284 -11.91 -4.40 16.05
CA ALA A 284 -12.25 -5.29 14.94
C ALA A 284 -13.30 -6.32 15.37
N ILE A 285 -13.96 -6.92 14.39
CA ILE A 285 -14.79 -8.10 14.55
C ILE A 285 -14.12 -9.21 13.76
N LEU A 286 -13.58 -10.22 14.46
CA LEU A 286 -12.81 -11.29 13.85
C LEU A 286 -13.74 -12.46 13.50
N ILE A 287 -13.80 -12.78 12.22
CA ILE A 287 -14.69 -13.84 11.70
C ILE A 287 -14.23 -15.22 12.18
N ASP A 288 -12.92 -15.41 12.39
CA ASP A 288 -12.32 -16.66 12.85
C ASP A 288 -12.95 -17.21 14.15
N ASP A 289 -13.48 -16.30 14.97
CA ASP A 289 -13.97 -16.64 16.31
C ASP A 289 -15.45 -16.98 16.37
N TYR A 290 -16.22 -16.85 15.27
CA TYR A 290 -17.67 -16.87 15.33
C TYR A 290 -18.34 -17.68 14.21
N ASP A 291 -19.43 -18.40 14.56
CA ASP A 291 -20.43 -18.82 13.59
C ASP A 291 -21.23 -17.60 13.06
N LEU A 292 -21.98 -17.80 11.98
CA LEU A 292 -22.74 -16.73 11.34
C LEU A 292 -23.74 -16.07 12.31
N SER A 293 -24.45 -16.85 13.14
CA SER A 293 -25.45 -16.31 14.07
C SER A 293 -24.80 -15.42 15.12
N THR A 294 -23.68 -15.85 15.67
CA THR A 294 -22.90 -15.09 16.65
C THR A 294 -22.28 -13.85 15.99
N LEU A 295 -21.73 -13.98 14.79
CA LEU A 295 -21.16 -12.86 14.03
C LEU A 295 -22.20 -11.77 13.77
N VAL A 296 -23.42 -12.14 13.33
CA VAL A 296 -24.52 -11.19 13.12
C VAL A 296 -24.91 -10.48 14.43
N LYS A 297 -25.01 -11.22 15.56
CA LYS A 297 -25.29 -10.60 16.87
C LYS A 297 -24.19 -9.61 17.27
N LYS A 298 -22.94 -9.94 17.04
CA LYS A 298 -21.79 -9.07 17.33
C LYS A 298 -21.81 -7.80 16.48
N ILE A 299 -22.05 -7.92 15.17
CA ILE A 299 -22.15 -6.76 14.28
C ILE A 299 -23.30 -5.85 14.73
N ARG A 300 -24.46 -6.41 15.05
CA ARG A 300 -25.62 -5.65 15.56
C ARG A 300 -25.31 -4.95 16.88
N PHE A 301 -24.69 -5.63 17.84
CA PHE A 301 -24.26 -5.04 19.12
C PHE A 301 -23.30 -3.85 18.90
N TRP A 302 -22.30 -4.05 18.03
CA TRP A 302 -21.32 -3.01 17.74
C TRP A 302 -21.85 -1.92 16.80
N SER A 303 -23.00 -2.12 16.14
CA SER A 303 -23.65 -1.09 15.34
C SER A 303 -24.51 -0.13 16.16
N GLU A 304 -24.80 -0.44 17.42
CA GLU A 304 -25.47 0.49 18.32
C GLU A 304 -24.62 1.77 18.46
N PRO A 305 -25.20 3.00 18.34
CA PRO A 305 -24.44 4.23 18.21
C PRO A 305 -23.36 4.42 19.27
N LYS A 306 -23.64 4.14 20.53
CA LYS A 306 -22.71 4.26 21.64
C LYS A 306 -21.55 3.28 21.54
N ASN A 307 -21.84 2.02 21.20
CA ASN A 307 -20.83 0.96 21.07
C ASN A 307 -19.97 1.21 19.83
N HIS A 308 -20.60 1.58 18.72
CA HIS A 308 -19.91 1.87 17.46
C HIS A 308 -18.93 3.05 17.63
N LYS A 309 -19.40 4.16 18.24
CA LYS A 309 -18.52 5.30 18.55
C LYS A 309 -17.30 4.84 19.34
N LYS A 310 -17.50 4.03 20.39
CA LYS A 310 -16.39 3.51 21.20
C LYS A 310 -15.40 2.67 20.38
N MET A 311 -15.91 1.77 19.52
CA MET A 311 -15.06 0.96 18.66
C MET A 311 -14.29 1.80 17.64
N CYS A 312 -14.91 2.85 17.08
CA CYS A 312 -14.26 3.82 16.19
C CYS A 312 -13.14 4.61 16.88
N GLU A 313 -13.37 5.05 18.12
CA GLU A 313 -12.34 5.73 18.93
C GLU A 313 -11.16 4.81 19.21
N ASN A 314 -11.43 3.56 19.57
CA ASN A 314 -10.41 2.53 19.79
C ASN A 314 -9.58 2.28 18.52
N ALA A 315 -10.24 2.19 17.35
CA ALA A 315 -9.57 2.02 16.06
C ALA A 315 -8.62 3.21 15.78
N ARG A 316 -9.11 4.45 15.92
CA ARG A 316 -8.29 5.67 15.78
C ARG A 316 -7.10 5.68 16.74
N ASP A 317 -7.31 5.32 18.00
CA ASP A 317 -6.27 5.37 19.03
C ASP A 317 -5.17 4.33 18.77
N LEU A 318 -5.54 3.15 18.26
CA LEU A 318 -4.57 2.15 17.78
C LEU A 318 -3.78 2.66 16.57
N PHE A 319 -4.43 3.33 15.62
CA PHE A 319 -3.72 3.95 14.51
C PHE A 319 -2.66 4.93 15.00
N LYS A 320 -3.03 5.88 15.86
CA LYS A 320 -2.11 6.86 16.45
C LYS A 320 -0.97 6.21 17.25
N LYS A 321 -1.24 5.08 17.89
CA LYS A 321 -0.24 4.35 18.67
C LYS A 321 0.82 3.66 17.80
N TYR A 322 0.41 3.10 16.66
CA TYR A 322 1.26 2.20 15.88
C TYR A 322 1.75 2.77 14.55
N VAL A 323 1.18 3.87 14.09
CA VAL A 323 1.60 4.55 12.85
C VAL A 323 2.16 5.92 13.19
N ASN A 324 3.44 6.08 12.93
CA ASN A 324 4.15 7.33 13.11
C ASN A 324 5.14 7.52 11.97
N PHE A 325 4.74 8.27 10.96
CA PHE A 325 5.55 8.48 9.76
C PHE A 325 6.82 9.32 10.03
N ASP A 326 6.83 10.16 11.07
CA ASP A 326 8.03 10.90 11.46
C ASP A 326 9.08 9.97 12.09
N GLU A 327 8.64 9.00 12.87
CA GLU A 327 9.52 7.95 13.38
C GLU A 327 10.02 7.03 12.26
N ASP A 328 9.18 6.71 11.28
CA ASP A 328 9.60 5.91 10.12
C ASP A 328 10.63 6.69 9.28
N GLU A 329 10.46 8.01 9.09
CA GLU A 329 11.48 8.87 8.48
C GLU A 329 12.81 8.79 9.23
N ARG A 330 12.79 8.94 10.56
CA ARG A 330 14.00 8.88 11.40
C ARG A 330 14.72 7.54 11.22
N LYS A 331 13.98 6.42 11.24
CA LYS A 331 14.55 5.09 11.00
C LYS A 331 15.20 4.97 9.61
N VAL A 332 14.54 5.51 8.58
CA VAL A 332 15.08 5.46 7.21
C VAL A 332 16.31 6.35 7.06
N ARG A 333 16.35 7.52 7.69
CA ARG A 333 17.58 8.33 7.71
C ARG A 333 18.77 7.57 8.32
N GLU A 334 18.57 6.84 9.41
CA GLU A 334 19.61 6.00 10.02
C GLU A 334 19.95 4.77 9.14
N PHE A 335 18.98 4.21 8.46
CA PHE A 335 19.18 3.12 7.51
C PHE A 335 20.03 3.57 6.31
N ILE A 336 19.74 4.74 5.73
CA ILE A 336 20.48 5.29 4.57
C ILE A 336 21.96 5.52 4.91
N LYS A 337 22.29 5.99 6.12
CA LYS A 337 23.69 6.16 6.55
C LYS A 337 24.48 4.84 6.53
N LYS A 338 23.81 3.71 6.60
CA LYS A 338 24.41 2.36 6.68
C LYS A 338 24.31 1.58 5.36
N LEU A 339 23.90 2.22 4.25
CA LEU A 339 23.77 1.53 2.96
C LEU A 339 25.09 0.92 2.50
N LYS A 340 25.04 -0.35 2.17
CA LYS A 340 26.16 -1.18 1.74
C LYS A 340 26.31 -1.19 0.22
#